data_2643f76a6d78b6b71a9c3c1564420b9b
#
_entry.id   2643f76a6d78b6b71a9c3c1564420b9b
#
_cell.length_a   1.000
_cell.length_b   1.000
_cell.length_c   1.000
_cell.angle_alpha   90.00
_cell.angle_beta   90.00
_cell.angle_gamma   90.00
#
_symmetry.space_group_name_H-M   'P 1'
#
loop_
_entity.id
_entity.type
_entity.pdbx_description
1 polymer ?
#
loop_
_entity_poly.entity_id
_entity_poly.type
_entity_poly.pdbx_seq_one_letter_code
_entity_poly.pdbx_strand_id
1 'polypeptide(L)' 'MALFRITVKQKVRTNGIVLDPGMQVEVVTQSYSDPVHTNGGQVVDAFMRIYGVDIKKAGALNGIYLDVKRIG' A
#
# COMPACT_ATOMS: atom_id res chain seq x y z
N MET A 1 -6.02 -15.79 -9.05
CA MET A 1 -5.14 -14.94 -8.25
C MET A 1 -4.77 -13.70 -9.05
N ALA A 2 -4.62 -12.59 -8.37
CA ALA A 2 -4.24 -11.33 -9.00
C ALA A 2 -3.00 -10.77 -8.34
N LEU A 3 -2.14 -10.15 -9.12
CA LEU A 3 -0.96 -9.44 -8.64
C LEU A 3 -1.20 -7.95 -8.78
N PHE A 4 -1.08 -7.23 -7.68
CA PHE A 4 -1.28 -5.78 -7.64
C PHE A 4 0.01 -5.08 -7.24
N ARG A 5 0.25 -3.94 -7.87
CA ARG A 5 1.31 -3.02 -7.46
C ARG A 5 0.67 -1.82 -6.79
N ILE A 6 1.09 -1.54 -5.57
CA ILE A 6 0.61 -0.41 -4.78
C ILE A 6 1.74 0.59 -4.66
N THR A 7 1.52 1.81 -5.15
CA THR A 7 2.52 2.86 -5.20
C THR A 7 2.05 4.06 -4.40
N VAL A 8 2.94 4.64 -3.59
CA VAL A 8 2.64 5.88 -2.87
C VAL A 8 2.63 7.02 -3.87
N LYS A 9 1.49 7.74 -3.93
CA LYS A 9 1.30 8.87 -4.85
C LYS A 9 1.75 10.20 -4.28
N GLN A 10 1.58 10.39 -2.97
CA GLN A 10 1.81 11.66 -2.31
C GLN A 10 2.69 11.45 -1.09
N LYS A 11 3.47 12.47 -0.76
CA LYS A 11 4.28 12.44 0.45
C LYS A 11 3.38 12.51 1.67
N VAL A 12 3.60 11.61 2.62
CA VAL A 12 2.86 11.55 3.88
C VAL A 12 3.87 11.70 5.02
N ARG A 13 3.56 12.56 5.97
CA ARG A 13 4.36 12.73 7.18
C ARG A 13 3.38 12.81 8.35
N THR A 14 3.23 11.71 9.08
CA THR A 14 2.26 11.59 10.17
C THR A 14 2.80 10.63 11.21
N ASN A 15 2.66 10.97 12.49
CA ASN A 15 3.03 10.11 13.61
C ASN A 15 4.47 9.59 13.54
N GLY A 16 5.39 10.41 13.04
CA GLY A 16 6.79 10.02 12.87
C GLY A 16 7.05 9.12 11.68
N ILE A 17 6.05 8.86 10.86
CA ILE A 17 6.16 8.02 9.67
C ILE A 17 6.26 8.91 8.45
N VAL A 18 7.21 8.63 7.57
CA VAL A 18 7.38 9.37 6.31
C VAL A 18 7.24 8.39 5.15
N LEU A 19 6.33 8.70 4.24
CA LEU A 19 6.16 7.98 2.98
C LEU A 19 6.52 8.91 1.85
N ASP A 20 7.37 8.44 0.93
CA ASP A 20 7.79 9.22 -0.22
C ASP A 20 7.08 8.73 -1.48
N PRO A 21 6.71 9.62 -2.41
CA PRO A 21 6.13 9.20 -3.69
C PRO A 21 7.10 8.27 -4.42
N GLY A 22 6.55 7.23 -5.01
CA GLY A 22 7.36 6.23 -5.71
C GLY A 22 7.68 5.00 -4.90
N MET A 23 7.50 5.02 -3.58
CA MET A 23 7.58 3.80 -2.77
C MET A 23 6.49 2.85 -3.24
N GLN A 24 6.84 1.59 -3.49
CA GLN A 24 5.88 0.64 -4.03
C GLN A 24 6.11 -0.76 -3.51
N VAL A 25 5.02 -1.51 -3.41
CA VAL A 25 5.04 -2.92 -3.03
C VAL A 25 4.13 -3.69 -3.97
N GLU A 26 4.33 -5.01 -4.03
CA GLU A 26 3.47 -5.90 -4.80
C GLU A 26 2.81 -6.88 -3.85
N VAL A 27 1.51 -7.11 -4.05
CA VAL A 27 0.75 -8.08 -3.27
C VAL A 27 0.00 -9.01 -4.21
N VAL A 28 -0.07 -10.29 -3.81
CA VAL A 28 -0.83 -11.30 -4.53
C VAL A 28 -2.10 -11.58 -3.73
N THR A 29 -3.25 -11.47 -4.38
CA THR A 29 -4.53 -11.72 -3.73
C THR A 29 -5.31 -12.77 -4.51
N GLN A 30 -6.27 -13.43 -3.85
CA GLN A 30 -7.17 -14.35 -4.52
C GLN A 30 -8.32 -13.62 -5.21
N SER A 31 -8.58 -12.40 -4.81
CA SER A 31 -9.63 -11.55 -5.37
C SER A 31 -9.03 -10.60 -6.40
N TYR A 32 -9.82 -10.23 -7.40
CA TYR A 32 -9.46 -9.20 -8.37
C TYR A 32 -9.89 -7.81 -7.92
N SER A 33 -10.45 -7.69 -6.71
CA SER A 33 -10.82 -6.42 -6.12
C SER A 33 -9.60 -5.68 -5.58
N ASP A 34 -9.73 -4.37 -5.44
CA ASP A 34 -8.69 -3.48 -4.93
C ASP A 34 -8.22 -3.96 -3.54
N PRO A 35 -6.94 -4.35 -3.38
CA PRO A 35 -6.45 -4.88 -2.11
C PRO A 35 -6.41 -3.85 -0.99
N VAL A 36 -6.33 -2.56 -1.30
CA VAL A 36 -6.37 -1.51 -0.28
C VAL A 36 -7.69 -1.56 0.48
N HIS A 37 -8.79 -1.87 -0.20
CA HIS A 37 -10.11 -1.95 0.41
C HIS A 37 -10.47 -3.35 0.90
N THR A 38 -9.99 -4.40 0.23
CA THR A 38 -10.41 -5.77 0.54
C THR A 38 -9.35 -6.59 1.28
N ASN A 39 -8.08 -6.22 1.15
CA ASN A 39 -6.96 -6.94 1.77
C ASN A 39 -5.96 -5.95 2.38
N GLY A 40 -6.48 -4.95 3.11
CA GLY A 40 -5.66 -3.89 3.67
C GLY A 40 -4.54 -4.39 4.58
N GLY A 41 -4.79 -5.45 5.36
CA GLY A 41 -3.76 -6.05 6.21
C GLY A 41 -2.57 -6.57 5.41
N GLN A 42 -2.81 -7.13 4.24
CA GLN A 42 -1.76 -7.64 3.37
C GLN A 42 -0.91 -6.49 2.81
N VAL A 43 -1.55 -5.37 2.47
CA VAL A 43 -0.85 -4.17 2.00
C VAL A 43 0.01 -3.58 3.12
N VAL A 44 -0.53 -3.48 4.33
CA VAL A 44 0.21 -3.00 5.51
C VAL A 44 1.43 -3.88 5.77
N ASP A 45 1.25 -5.21 5.74
CA ASP A 45 2.35 -6.14 5.97
C ASP A 45 3.45 -6.00 4.91
N ALA A 46 3.08 -5.78 3.66
CA ALA A 46 4.04 -5.62 2.58
C ALA A 46 4.90 -4.36 2.77
N PHE A 47 4.29 -3.24 3.13
CA PHE A 47 5.03 -2.02 3.41
C PHE A 47 5.91 -2.16 4.65
N MET A 48 5.43 -2.83 5.69
CA MET A 48 6.22 -3.07 6.89
C MET A 48 7.44 -3.93 6.57
N ARG A 49 7.26 -4.98 5.77
CA ARG A 49 8.35 -5.91 5.44
C ARG A 49 9.42 -5.25 4.59
N ILE A 50 9.03 -4.41 3.62
CA ILE A 50 9.96 -3.85 2.64
C ILE A 50 10.55 -2.53 3.10
N TYR A 51 9.72 -1.65 3.67
CA TYR A 51 10.14 -0.31 4.06
C TYR A 51 10.20 -0.08 5.57
N GLY A 52 9.66 -1.01 6.36
CA GLY A 52 9.62 -0.84 7.81
C GLY A 52 8.67 0.25 8.27
N VAL A 53 7.64 0.56 7.49
CA VAL A 53 6.66 1.61 7.81
C VAL A 53 5.26 1.02 7.95
N ASP A 54 4.49 1.59 8.89
CA ASP A 54 3.10 1.21 9.11
C ASP A 54 2.20 2.25 8.42
N ILE A 55 1.74 1.93 7.21
CA ILE A 55 0.92 2.85 6.43
C ILE A 55 -0.47 3.05 7.02
N LYS A 56 -0.97 2.09 7.80
CA LYS A 56 -2.24 2.24 8.47
C LYS A 56 -2.15 3.28 9.58
N LYS A 57 -1.06 3.23 10.37
CA LYS A 57 -0.82 4.21 11.42
C LYS A 57 -0.59 5.60 10.86
N ALA A 58 -0.02 5.68 9.67
CA ALA A 58 0.19 6.95 8.98
C ALA A 58 -1.10 7.52 8.36
N GLY A 59 -2.21 6.75 8.39
CA GLY A 59 -3.46 7.17 7.80
C GLY A 59 -3.45 7.15 6.27
N ALA A 60 -2.53 6.39 5.67
CA ALA A 60 -2.32 6.39 4.23
C ALA A 60 -2.92 5.18 3.51
N LEU A 61 -3.64 4.31 4.24
CA LEU A 61 -4.26 3.12 3.65
C LEU A 61 -5.56 3.50 2.94
N ASN A 62 -5.44 4.24 1.85
CA ASN A 62 -6.60 4.66 1.06
C ASN A 62 -6.16 5.11 -0.34
N GLY A 63 -7.13 5.33 -1.22
CA GLY A 63 -6.88 5.70 -2.61
C GLY A 63 -6.39 7.13 -2.82
N ILE A 64 -6.40 7.96 -1.79
CA ILE A 64 -5.86 9.33 -1.88
C ILE A 64 -4.34 9.30 -1.93
N TYR A 65 -3.73 8.43 -1.14
CA TYR A 65 -2.27 8.35 -1.01
C TYR A 65 -1.65 7.19 -1.77
N LEU A 66 -2.45 6.18 -2.12
CA LEU A 66 -1.96 4.97 -2.77
C LEU A 66 -2.60 4.80 -4.13
N ASP A 67 -1.77 4.50 -5.12
CA ASP A 67 -2.22 4.10 -6.45
C ASP A 67 -2.15 2.58 -6.55
N VAL A 68 -3.23 1.95 -6.99
CA VAL A 68 -3.32 0.51 -7.09
C VAL A 68 -3.44 0.13 -8.57
N LYS A 69 -2.54 -0.74 -9.01
CA LYS A 69 -2.54 -1.21 -10.39
C LYS A 69 -2.44 -2.73 -10.40
N ARG A 70 -3.37 -3.38 -11.09
CA ARG A 70 -3.27 -4.82 -11.32
C ARG A 70 -2.26 -5.08 -12.44
N ILE A 71 -1.27 -5.91 -12.18
CA ILE A 71 -0.21 -6.20 -13.13
C ILE A 71 -0.12 -7.68 -13.51
N GLY A 72 -0.92 -8.50 -12.90
CA GLY A 72 -0.94 -9.93 -13.22
C GLY A 72 -2.17 -10.66 -12.76
#